data_c15ca84471fdd2cf54cbf378d3fba9b3
#
_entry.id   c15ca84471fdd2cf54cbf378d3fba9b3
#
_cell.length_a   1.000
_cell.length_b   1.000
_cell.length_c   1.000
_cell.angle_alpha   90.00
_cell.angle_beta   90.00
_cell.angle_gamma   90.00
#
_symmetry.space_group_name_H-M   'P 1'
#
loop_
_entity.id
_entity.type
_entity.pdbx_description
1 polymer ?
#
loop_
_entity_poly.entity_id
_entity_poly.type
_entity_poly.pdbx_seq_one_letter_code
_entity_poly.pdbx_strand_id
1 'polypeptide(L)'
;MDLHLQGKTALITGGSKGIGKAIAVRFAEEGCHLHLAARNAKDLESVAAELRAKYAVSVTVYPMDLSHSDRAVALVAACADVDILVNNAGAIAAGSISDIDEATWRGGWDLKVYGFVNLAREVYQAMKSQGHGVILNVIGIAGGEVTEFNYIAGTTGNAGLAAFTRAMGGGSPADNIRVLGVNPGMTATERLVNLMRENAAKKGLDPDDWRQLTATMPFGRLAEPEEVADLCAFLASNRAAYISGTVVTIDGGLSARGHLFS
;
A
#
# COMPACT_ATOMS: atom_id res chain seq x y z
N MET A 1 6.63 -13.37 17.89
CA MET A 1 5.54 -12.60 18.58
C MET A 1 4.24 -13.02 17.95
N ASP A 2 3.28 -13.46 18.70
CA ASP A 2 1.95 -13.72 18.17
C ASP A 2 1.23 -12.38 17.90
N LEU A 3 0.79 -12.17 16.67
CA LEU A 3 0.09 -10.97 16.21
C LEU A 3 -1.43 -11.05 16.43
N HIS A 4 -1.97 -12.21 16.76
CA HIS A 4 -3.43 -12.46 16.93
C HIS A 4 -4.24 -12.07 15.67
N LEU A 5 -3.72 -12.41 14.49
CA LEU A 5 -4.36 -12.17 13.19
C LEU A 5 -5.10 -13.40 12.65
N GLN A 6 -4.87 -14.58 13.25
CA GLN A 6 -5.52 -15.83 12.82
C GLN A 6 -7.04 -15.70 12.79
N GLY A 7 -7.64 -16.09 11.68
CA GLY A 7 -9.09 -16.06 11.45
C GLY A 7 -9.66 -14.67 11.13
N LYS A 8 -8.86 -13.61 11.11
CA LYS A 8 -9.25 -12.29 10.65
C LYS A 8 -9.42 -12.26 9.13
N THR A 9 -10.30 -11.40 8.64
CA THR A 9 -10.53 -11.20 7.20
C THR A 9 -9.91 -9.87 6.75
N ALA A 10 -8.98 -9.93 5.78
CA ALA A 10 -8.32 -8.75 5.23
C ALA A 10 -8.70 -8.51 3.77
N LEU A 11 -9.15 -7.29 3.45
CA LEU A 11 -9.33 -6.80 2.09
C LEU A 11 -8.07 -6.03 1.66
N ILE A 12 -7.39 -6.52 0.63
CA ILE A 12 -6.13 -5.93 0.14
C ILE A 12 -6.31 -5.49 -1.30
N THR A 13 -6.14 -4.19 -1.57
CA THR A 13 -6.17 -3.66 -2.92
C THR A 13 -4.78 -3.67 -3.56
N GLY A 14 -4.70 -3.95 -4.87
CA GLY A 14 -3.41 -4.14 -5.54
C GLY A 14 -2.69 -5.43 -5.12
N GLY A 15 -3.43 -6.45 -4.66
CA GLY A 15 -2.90 -7.69 -4.08
C GLY A 15 -2.22 -8.65 -5.06
N SER A 16 -2.14 -8.31 -6.35
CA SER A 16 -1.60 -9.21 -7.38
C SER A 16 -0.08 -9.09 -7.59
N LYS A 17 0.57 -7.99 -7.16
CA LYS A 17 2.00 -7.71 -7.40
C LYS A 17 2.61 -6.85 -6.30
N GLY A 18 3.94 -6.84 -6.25
CA GLY A 18 4.76 -5.95 -5.42
C GLY A 18 4.37 -5.97 -3.94
N ILE A 19 4.26 -4.79 -3.33
CA ILE A 19 3.95 -4.65 -1.90
C ILE A 19 2.61 -5.31 -1.55
N GLY A 20 1.57 -5.15 -2.38
CA GLY A 20 0.26 -5.74 -2.11
C GLY A 20 0.28 -7.29 -2.11
N LYS A 21 1.05 -7.92 -3.03
CA LYS A 21 1.27 -9.37 -3.00
C LYS A 21 2.02 -9.79 -1.73
N ALA A 22 3.08 -9.07 -1.35
CA ALA A 22 3.85 -9.38 -0.14
C ALA A 22 2.97 -9.26 1.11
N ILE A 23 2.11 -8.25 1.21
CA ILE A 23 1.13 -8.11 2.31
C ILE A 23 0.16 -9.30 2.30
N ALA A 24 -0.35 -9.72 1.13
CA ALA A 24 -1.25 -10.87 1.04
C ALA A 24 -0.57 -12.16 1.52
N VAL A 25 0.70 -12.38 1.15
CA VAL A 25 1.50 -13.52 1.63
C VAL A 25 1.65 -13.47 3.15
N ARG A 26 2.09 -12.34 3.69
CA ARG A 26 2.31 -12.19 5.14
C ARG A 26 1.02 -12.38 5.94
N PHE A 27 -0.09 -11.82 5.48
CA PHE A 27 -1.38 -11.97 6.18
C PHE A 27 -1.90 -13.42 6.10
N ALA A 28 -1.67 -14.12 4.98
CA ALA A 28 -1.98 -15.54 4.89
C ALA A 28 -1.10 -16.40 5.83
N GLU A 29 0.17 -16.06 5.98
CA GLU A 29 1.08 -16.70 6.95
C GLU A 29 0.60 -16.54 8.39
N GLU A 30 0.03 -15.38 8.72
CA GLU A 30 -0.57 -15.09 10.03
C GLU A 30 -1.99 -15.67 10.19
N GLY A 31 -2.48 -16.43 9.18
CA GLY A 31 -3.77 -17.12 9.23
C GLY A 31 -4.98 -16.24 8.90
N CYS A 32 -4.80 -15.10 8.23
CA CYS A 32 -5.92 -14.28 7.76
C CYS A 32 -6.60 -14.89 6.54
N HIS A 33 -7.92 -14.79 6.46
CA HIS A 33 -8.69 -14.94 5.23
C HIS A 33 -8.55 -13.68 4.38
N LEU A 34 -8.50 -13.82 3.05
CA LEU A 34 -8.16 -12.73 2.16
C LEU A 34 -9.23 -12.45 1.11
N HIS A 35 -9.52 -11.18 0.92
CA HIS A 35 -10.16 -10.61 -0.26
C HIS A 35 -9.11 -9.80 -1.03
N LEU A 36 -8.79 -10.21 -2.26
CA LEU A 36 -7.78 -9.56 -3.08
C LEU A 36 -8.44 -8.84 -4.25
N ALA A 37 -8.22 -7.53 -4.38
CA ALA A 37 -8.75 -6.72 -5.47
C ALA A 37 -7.63 -6.13 -6.32
N ALA A 38 -7.70 -6.31 -7.65
CA ALA A 38 -6.85 -5.65 -8.66
C ALA A 38 -7.46 -5.82 -10.05
N ARG A 39 -6.93 -5.13 -11.06
CA ARG A 39 -7.49 -5.15 -12.43
C ARG A 39 -7.27 -6.47 -13.17
N ASN A 40 -6.10 -7.08 -13.00
CA ASN A 40 -5.73 -8.28 -13.76
C ASN A 40 -6.21 -9.55 -13.06
N ALA A 41 -7.24 -10.18 -13.62
CA ALA A 41 -7.84 -11.41 -13.10
C ALA A 41 -6.85 -12.59 -13.06
N LYS A 42 -6.00 -12.73 -14.09
CA LYS A 42 -5.04 -13.83 -14.19
C LYS A 42 -3.97 -13.74 -13.12
N ASP A 43 -3.42 -12.54 -12.90
CA ASP A 43 -2.40 -12.30 -11.87
C ASP A 43 -2.99 -12.51 -10.46
N LEU A 44 -4.23 -12.05 -10.22
CA LEU A 44 -4.94 -12.26 -8.96
C LEU A 44 -5.16 -13.75 -8.67
N GLU A 45 -5.68 -14.50 -9.65
CA GLU A 45 -5.97 -15.91 -9.44
C GLU A 45 -4.69 -16.73 -9.25
N SER A 46 -3.59 -16.36 -9.93
CA SER A 46 -2.28 -16.99 -9.72
C SER A 46 -1.82 -16.83 -8.28
N VAL A 47 -1.92 -15.62 -7.71
CA VAL A 47 -1.57 -15.36 -6.31
C VAL A 47 -2.52 -16.10 -5.36
N ALA A 48 -3.82 -16.08 -5.63
CA ALA A 48 -4.79 -16.77 -4.79
C ALA A 48 -4.59 -18.28 -4.77
N ALA A 49 -4.26 -18.90 -5.91
CA ALA A 49 -3.96 -20.33 -6.01
C ALA A 49 -2.69 -20.68 -5.20
N GLU A 50 -1.63 -19.86 -5.31
CA GLU A 50 -0.41 -20.00 -4.53
C GLU A 50 -0.70 -19.97 -3.02
N LEU A 51 -1.50 -19.00 -2.56
CA LEU A 51 -1.82 -18.82 -1.15
C LEU A 51 -2.71 -19.93 -0.60
N ARG A 52 -3.75 -20.34 -1.34
CA ARG A 52 -4.63 -21.46 -0.96
C ARG A 52 -3.87 -22.78 -0.88
N ALA A 53 -2.86 -22.98 -1.73
CA ALA A 53 -2.04 -24.22 -1.71
C ALA A 53 -1.08 -24.26 -0.52
N LYS A 54 -0.61 -23.10 -0.06
CA LYS A 54 0.44 -23.02 0.97
C LYS A 54 -0.13 -22.82 2.37
N TYR A 55 -1.27 -22.14 2.51
CA TYR A 55 -1.82 -21.74 3.80
C TYR A 55 -3.27 -22.22 3.96
N ALA A 56 -3.67 -22.56 5.18
CA ALA A 56 -5.03 -22.99 5.50
C ALA A 56 -6.00 -21.82 5.65
N VAL A 57 -6.10 -20.98 4.60
CA VAL A 57 -6.94 -19.76 4.58
C VAL A 57 -7.81 -19.70 3.33
N SER A 58 -8.94 -19.01 3.42
CA SER A 58 -9.74 -18.69 2.24
C SER A 58 -9.18 -17.46 1.53
N VAL A 59 -9.17 -17.49 0.19
CA VAL A 59 -8.76 -16.34 -0.63
C VAL A 59 -9.80 -16.14 -1.73
N THR A 60 -10.47 -14.99 -1.73
CA THR A 60 -11.42 -14.60 -2.78
C THR A 60 -10.84 -13.46 -3.59
N VAL A 61 -11.01 -13.49 -4.91
CA VAL A 61 -10.47 -12.48 -5.81
C VAL A 61 -11.57 -11.64 -6.45
N TYR A 62 -11.28 -10.35 -6.60
CA TYR A 62 -12.18 -9.35 -7.20
C TYR A 62 -11.45 -8.61 -8.33
N PRO A 63 -11.55 -9.11 -9.58
CA PRO A 63 -10.98 -8.42 -10.74
C PRO A 63 -11.78 -7.16 -11.06
N MET A 64 -11.29 -5.97 -10.64
CA MET A 64 -11.99 -4.71 -10.89
C MET A 64 -11.07 -3.51 -10.90
N ASP A 65 -11.51 -2.43 -11.51
CA ASP A 65 -10.83 -1.14 -11.51
C ASP A 65 -11.43 -0.24 -10.42
N LEU A 66 -10.63 0.06 -9.41
CA LEU A 66 -11.01 0.88 -8.26
C LEU A 66 -10.86 2.38 -8.50
N SER A 67 -10.57 2.82 -9.71
CA SER A 67 -10.60 4.25 -10.08
C SER A 67 -12.03 4.81 -10.17
N HIS A 68 -13.04 3.94 -10.20
CA HIS A 68 -14.46 4.29 -10.23
C HIS A 68 -15.12 4.10 -8.87
N SER A 69 -15.81 5.11 -8.37
CA SER A 69 -16.41 5.10 -7.02
C SER A 69 -17.48 4.02 -6.82
N ASP A 70 -18.28 3.70 -7.86
CA ASP A 70 -19.27 2.64 -7.82
C ASP A 70 -18.65 1.25 -7.58
N ARG A 71 -17.39 1.06 -7.98
CA ARG A 71 -16.64 -0.17 -7.75
C ARG A 71 -16.24 -0.36 -6.29
N ALA A 72 -15.95 0.72 -5.56
CA ALA A 72 -15.71 0.64 -4.13
C ALA A 72 -16.95 0.14 -3.38
N VAL A 73 -18.14 0.68 -3.71
CA VAL A 73 -19.43 0.23 -3.15
C VAL A 73 -19.68 -1.25 -3.48
N ALA A 74 -19.50 -1.64 -4.74
CA ALA A 74 -19.72 -3.02 -5.17
C ALA A 74 -18.75 -4.00 -4.48
N LEU A 75 -17.48 -3.61 -4.30
CA LEU A 75 -16.48 -4.44 -3.64
C LEU A 75 -16.83 -4.67 -2.18
N VAL A 76 -17.16 -3.61 -1.44
CA VAL A 76 -17.50 -3.72 -0.01
C VAL A 76 -18.78 -4.54 0.19
N ALA A 77 -19.79 -4.36 -0.68
CA ALA A 77 -21.00 -5.17 -0.64
C ALA A 77 -20.74 -6.66 -0.90
N ALA A 78 -19.69 -6.99 -1.67
CA ALA A 78 -19.30 -8.37 -1.96
C ALA A 78 -18.36 -8.99 -0.90
N CYS A 79 -17.75 -8.17 -0.05
CA CYS A 79 -16.84 -8.58 1.00
C CYS A 79 -17.57 -8.52 2.35
N ALA A 80 -18.03 -9.66 2.86
CA ALA A 80 -18.60 -9.72 4.21
C ALA A 80 -17.47 -9.65 5.26
N ASP A 81 -17.76 -9.04 6.41
CA ASP A 81 -16.96 -9.13 7.65
C ASP A 81 -15.47 -8.80 7.51
N VAL A 82 -15.16 -7.68 6.87
CA VAL A 82 -13.78 -7.21 6.74
C VAL A 82 -13.29 -6.63 8.06
N ASP A 83 -12.34 -7.31 8.71
CA ASP A 83 -11.64 -6.82 9.92
C ASP A 83 -10.55 -5.79 9.57
N ILE A 84 -9.88 -5.97 8.43
CA ILE A 84 -8.71 -5.19 8.03
C ILE A 84 -8.84 -4.76 6.56
N LEU A 85 -8.80 -3.46 6.31
CA LEU A 85 -8.64 -2.91 4.97
C LEU A 85 -7.18 -2.50 4.75
N VAL A 86 -6.57 -2.95 3.65
CA VAL A 86 -5.29 -2.45 3.18
C VAL A 86 -5.47 -1.75 1.83
N ASN A 87 -5.52 -0.44 1.86
CA ASN A 87 -5.45 0.41 0.69
C ASN A 87 -4.01 0.45 0.17
N ASN A 88 -3.73 -0.24 -0.94
CA ASN A 88 -2.39 -0.29 -1.54
C ASN A 88 -2.44 -0.07 -3.07
N ALA A 89 -3.57 -0.32 -3.72
CA ALA A 89 -3.69 -0.10 -5.16
C ALA A 89 -3.38 1.36 -5.54
N GLY A 90 -2.38 1.58 -6.37
CA GLY A 90 -2.04 2.92 -6.80
C GLY A 90 -0.97 2.92 -7.88
N ALA A 91 -1.15 3.78 -8.86
CA ALA A 91 -0.17 4.06 -9.90
C ALA A 91 -0.34 5.54 -10.31
N ILE A 92 0.56 6.40 -9.84
CA ILE A 92 0.64 7.78 -10.27
C ILE A 92 1.87 7.89 -11.17
N ALA A 93 1.70 8.55 -12.31
CA ALA A 93 2.79 8.78 -13.25
C ALA A 93 3.85 9.70 -12.64
N ALA A 94 5.12 9.41 -12.90
CA ALA A 94 6.22 10.33 -12.63
C ALA A 94 6.27 11.42 -13.69
N GLY A 95 6.65 12.62 -13.28
CA GLY A 95 6.81 13.78 -14.14
C GLY A 95 6.66 15.08 -13.35
N SER A 96 7.19 16.17 -13.93
CA SER A 96 7.07 17.53 -13.41
C SER A 96 5.69 18.12 -13.77
N ILE A 97 5.44 19.35 -13.32
CA ILE A 97 4.22 20.08 -13.67
C ILE A 97 4.06 20.31 -15.19
N SER A 98 5.17 20.30 -15.94
CA SER A 98 5.16 20.47 -17.39
C SER A 98 5.01 19.16 -18.17
N ASP A 99 5.24 18.01 -17.53
CA ASP A 99 5.27 16.71 -18.20
C ASP A 99 3.94 15.96 -18.06
N ILE A 100 3.14 16.30 -17.04
CA ILE A 100 1.90 15.57 -16.73
C ILE A 100 0.69 16.44 -17.08
N ASP A 101 -0.11 15.99 -18.04
CA ASP A 101 -1.37 16.62 -18.38
C ASP A 101 -2.48 16.32 -17.34
N GLU A 102 -3.58 17.05 -17.44
CA GLU A 102 -4.72 16.93 -16.51
C GLU A 102 -5.31 15.51 -16.49
N ALA A 103 -5.42 14.86 -17.65
CA ALA A 103 -6.02 13.53 -17.76
C ALA A 103 -5.17 12.46 -17.04
N THR A 104 -3.86 12.52 -17.24
CA THR A 104 -2.88 11.65 -16.56
C THR A 104 -2.89 11.89 -15.05
N TRP A 105 -2.96 13.17 -14.63
CA TRP A 105 -3.06 13.52 -13.21
C TRP A 105 -4.32 12.94 -12.57
N ARG A 106 -5.51 13.21 -13.19
CA ARG A 106 -6.80 12.68 -12.71
C ARG A 106 -6.81 11.16 -12.64
N GLY A 107 -6.40 10.46 -13.70
CA GLY A 107 -6.39 8.99 -13.71
C GLY A 107 -5.55 8.37 -12.59
N GLY A 108 -4.39 8.97 -12.28
CA GLY A 108 -3.59 8.56 -11.12
C GLY A 108 -4.28 8.82 -9.78
N TRP A 109 -4.93 9.96 -9.64
CA TRP A 109 -5.64 10.33 -8.42
C TRP A 109 -6.95 9.57 -8.25
N ASP A 110 -7.70 9.31 -9.31
CA ASP A 110 -8.93 8.53 -9.26
C ASP A 110 -8.66 7.14 -8.66
N LEU A 111 -7.56 6.49 -9.09
CA LEU A 111 -7.20 5.20 -8.56
C LEU A 111 -6.63 5.27 -7.13
N LYS A 112 -5.65 6.15 -6.89
CA LYS A 112 -4.92 6.13 -5.61
C LYS A 112 -5.57 7.01 -4.56
N VAL A 113 -5.85 8.27 -4.87
CA VAL A 113 -6.37 9.21 -3.86
C VAL A 113 -7.84 8.95 -3.60
N TYR A 114 -8.68 9.07 -4.63
CA TYR A 114 -10.11 8.84 -4.50
C TYR A 114 -10.46 7.38 -4.27
N GLY A 115 -9.70 6.43 -4.86
CA GLY A 115 -9.88 5.00 -4.59
C GLY A 115 -9.71 4.66 -3.11
N PHE A 116 -8.67 5.19 -2.45
CA PHE A 116 -8.45 5.00 -1.01
C PHE A 116 -9.57 5.66 -0.17
N VAL A 117 -9.93 6.90 -0.49
CA VAL A 117 -10.98 7.63 0.22
C VAL A 117 -12.33 6.94 0.09
N ASN A 118 -12.72 6.55 -1.12
CA ASN A 118 -14.01 5.90 -1.38
C ASN A 118 -14.09 4.56 -0.66
N LEU A 119 -13.05 3.74 -0.78
CA LEU A 119 -13.05 2.42 -0.15
C LEU A 119 -13.03 2.53 1.38
N ALA A 120 -12.23 3.46 1.93
CA ALA A 120 -12.20 3.71 3.37
C ALA A 120 -13.57 4.17 3.89
N ARG A 121 -14.31 5.02 3.15
CA ARG A 121 -15.67 5.46 3.53
C ARG A 121 -16.64 4.28 3.66
N GLU A 122 -16.67 3.42 2.65
CA GLU A 122 -17.61 2.29 2.61
C GLU A 122 -17.25 1.24 3.69
N VAL A 123 -15.97 0.86 3.78
CA VAL A 123 -15.51 -0.11 4.79
C VAL A 123 -15.66 0.43 6.20
N TYR A 124 -15.45 1.72 6.42
CA TYR A 124 -15.64 2.35 7.74
C TYR A 124 -17.05 2.18 8.26
N GLN A 125 -18.08 2.33 7.42
CA GLN A 125 -19.47 2.15 7.83
C GLN A 125 -19.76 0.69 8.22
N ALA A 126 -19.20 -0.26 7.48
CA ALA A 126 -19.31 -1.69 7.81
C ALA A 126 -18.60 -2.00 9.14
N MET A 127 -17.36 -1.54 9.33
CA MET A 127 -16.59 -1.70 10.56
C MET A 127 -17.25 -1.03 11.77
N LYS A 128 -17.88 0.14 11.59
CA LYS A 128 -18.63 0.81 12.64
C LYS A 128 -19.82 -0.01 13.09
N SER A 129 -20.56 -0.60 12.17
CA SER A 129 -21.68 -1.51 12.49
C SER A 129 -21.20 -2.79 13.17
N GLN A 130 -20.01 -3.27 12.83
CA GLN A 130 -19.35 -4.45 13.40
C GLN A 130 -18.72 -4.16 14.77
N GLY A 131 -18.46 -2.88 15.10
CA GLY A 131 -17.89 -2.43 16.36
C GLY A 131 -16.38 -2.57 16.47
N HIS A 132 -15.68 -2.85 15.37
CA HIS A 132 -14.19 -2.90 15.31
C HIS A 132 -13.68 -2.86 13.89
N GLY A 133 -12.40 -2.51 13.72
CA GLY A 133 -11.73 -2.58 12.43
C GLY A 133 -10.36 -1.91 12.41
N VAL A 134 -9.60 -2.21 11.35
CA VAL A 134 -8.32 -1.55 11.07
C VAL A 134 -8.25 -1.16 9.59
N ILE A 135 -7.91 0.10 9.31
CA ILE A 135 -7.67 0.60 7.97
C ILE A 135 -6.21 1.00 7.85
N LEU A 136 -5.48 0.39 6.91
CA LEU A 136 -4.10 0.70 6.57
C LEU A 136 -4.04 1.34 5.19
N ASN A 137 -3.42 2.51 5.10
CA ASN A 137 -3.17 3.21 3.84
C ASN A 137 -1.67 3.13 3.50
N VAL A 138 -1.30 2.35 2.47
CA VAL A 138 0.08 2.27 1.95
C VAL A 138 0.30 3.43 0.99
N ILE A 139 0.95 4.49 1.48
CA ILE A 139 1.01 5.79 0.82
C ILE A 139 2.31 5.95 0.02
N GLY A 140 3.42 6.18 0.71
CA GLY A 140 4.75 6.44 0.16
C GLY A 140 5.39 7.71 0.71
N ILE A 141 6.72 7.76 0.78
CA ILE A 141 7.46 8.86 1.41
C ILE A 141 7.32 10.20 0.72
N ALA A 142 7.13 10.21 -0.61
CA ALA A 142 6.97 11.47 -1.36
C ALA A 142 5.62 12.12 -1.00
N GLY A 143 5.66 13.30 -0.40
CA GLY A 143 4.51 14.08 0.03
C GLY A 143 4.27 14.09 1.54
N GLY A 144 4.70 13.07 2.26
CA GLY A 144 4.66 13.04 3.72
C GLY A 144 5.98 13.49 4.35
N GLU A 145 7.07 12.95 3.84
CA GLU A 145 8.42 13.11 4.40
C GLU A 145 9.34 13.91 3.47
N VAL A 146 9.21 13.70 2.15
CA VAL A 146 10.01 14.39 1.15
C VAL A 146 9.10 14.97 0.07
N THR A 147 9.59 16.01 -0.61
CA THR A 147 8.92 16.56 -1.82
C THR A 147 9.75 16.22 -3.03
N GLU A 148 9.09 15.76 -4.11
CA GLU A 148 9.76 15.37 -5.34
C GLU A 148 9.11 16.10 -6.53
N PHE A 149 9.88 16.99 -7.17
CA PHE A 149 9.38 17.79 -8.30
C PHE A 149 9.01 16.94 -9.51
N ASN A 150 9.80 15.91 -9.80
CA ASN A 150 9.56 14.98 -10.91
C ASN A 150 8.53 13.88 -10.55
N TYR A 151 7.84 14.03 -9.45
CA TYR A 151 6.72 13.18 -9.03
C TYR A 151 5.62 14.03 -8.38
N ILE A 152 5.38 15.23 -8.92
CA ILE A 152 4.55 16.26 -8.29
C ILE A 152 3.12 15.79 -8.01
N ALA A 153 2.49 15.07 -8.94
CA ALA A 153 1.15 14.52 -8.76
C ALA A 153 1.08 13.49 -7.64
N GLY A 154 2.13 12.64 -7.52
CA GLY A 154 2.25 11.66 -6.44
C GLY A 154 2.58 12.32 -5.11
N THR A 155 3.49 13.30 -5.09
CA THR A 155 3.82 14.08 -3.89
C THR A 155 2.58 14.72 -3.29
N THR A 156 1.78 15.41 -4.10
CA THR A 156 0.57 16.09 -3.65
C THR A 156 -0.51 15.11 -3.19
N GLY A 157 -0.72 14.02 -3.94
CA GLY A 157 -1.70 12.98 -3.60
C GLY A 157 -1.34 12.25 -2.29
N ASN A 158 -0.07 11.90 -2.11
CA ASN A 158 0.42 11.24 -0.90
C ASN A 158 0.31 12.16 0.33
N ALA A 159 0.62 13.46 0.19
CA ALA A 159 0.43 14.44 1.26
C ALA A 159 -1.05 14.50 1.69
N GLY A 160 -1.97 14.54 0.73
CA GLY A 160 -3.41 14.48 0.98
C GLY A 160 -3.83 13.20 1.71
N LEU A 161 -3.32 12.04 1.28
CA LEU A 161 -3.61 10.75 1.93
C LEU A 161 -3.02 10.66 3.34
N ALA A 162 -1.85 11.24 3.59
CA ALA A 162 -1.27 11.31 4.93
C ALA A 162 -2.13 12.17 5.86
N ALA A 163 -2.60 13.32 5.39
CA ALA A 163 -3.52 14.19 6.13
C ALA A 163 -4.87 13.49 6.38
N PHE A 164 -5.46 12.85 5.35
CA PHE A 164 -6.69 12.06 5.45
C PHE A 164 -6.56 10.95 6.51
N THR A 165 -5.46 10.19 6.48
CA THR A 165 -5.19 9.13 7.44
C THR A 165 -5.13 9.63 8.88
N ARG A 166 -4.43 10.75 9.12
CA ARG A 166 -4.33 11.37 10.45
C ARG A 166 -5.68 11.88 10.94
N ALA A 167 -6.42 12.59 10.08
CA ALA A 167 -7.74 13.14 10.43
C ALA A 167 -8.72 12.01 10.76
N MET A 168 -8.78 10.98 9.92
CA MET A 168 -9.67 9.85 10.12
C MET A 168 -9.31 9.04 11.37
N GLY A 169 -8.01 8.76 11.55
CA GLY A 169 -7.51 8.00 12.70
C GLY A 169 -7.54 8.73 14.03
N GLY A 170 -7.70 10.07 14.02
CA GLY A 170 -7.94 10.86 15.23
C GLY A 170 -9.37 10.74 15.75
N GLY A 171 -10.36 10.54 14.86
CA GLY A 171 -11.77 10.41 15.23
C GLY A 171 -12.25 8.95 15.39
N SER A 172 -11.69 8.04 14.61
CA SER A 172 -12.15 6.65 14.49
C SER A 172 -12.05 5.80 15.78
N PRO A 173 -11.18 6.08 16.76
CA PRO A 173 -11.15 5.32 18.02
C PRO A 173 -12.47 5.36 18.81
N ALA A 174 -13.29 6.40 18.61
CA ALA A 174 -14.64 6.46 19.22
C ALA A 174 -15.57 5.33 18.73
N ASP A 175 -15.31 4.80 17.54
CA ASP A 175 -16.03 3.68 16.93
C ASP A 175 -15.25 2.35 17.05
N ASN A 176 -14.20 2.30 17.89
CA ASN A 176 -13.28 1.15 18.03
C ASN A 176 -12.61 0.75 16.71
N ILE A 177 -12.27 1.74 15.86
CA ILE A 177 -11.60 1.54 14.59
C ILE A 177 -10.25 2.28 14.63
N ARG A 178 -9.20 1.63 14.12
CA ARG A 178 -7.88 2.25 13.97
C ARG A 178 -7.62 2.57 12.50
N VAL A 179 -7.10 3.76 12.23
CA VAL A 179 -6.69 4.16 10.86
C VAL A 179 -5.24 4.62 10.89
N LEU A 180 -4.41 3.97 10.09
CA LEU A 180 -2.97 4.20 10.06
C LEU A 180 -2.47 4.29 8.62
N GLY A 181 -1.33 4.95 8.44
CA GLY A 181 -0.61 4.98 7.17
C GLY A 181 0.74 4.31 7.26
N VAL A 182 1.22 3.85 6.12
CA VAL A 182 2.59 3.40 5.92
C VAL A 182 3.19 4.20 4.77
N ASN A 183 4.38 4.76 4.97
CA ASN A 183 5.15 5.46 3.96
C ASN A 183 6.36 4.60 3.55
N PRO A 184 6.24 3.68 2.59
CA PRO A 184 7.40 2.97 2.06
C PRO A 184 8.35 3.93 1.34
N GLY A 185 9.65 3.71 1.52
CA GLY A 185 10.69 4.25 0.67
C GLY A 185 10.81 3.51 -0.65
N MET A 186 12.00 3.56 -1.24
CA MET A 186 12.34 2.84 -2.47
C MET A 186 12.30 1.32 -2.19
N THR A 187 11.28 0.64 -2.71
CA THR A 187 11.01 -0.78 -2.45
C THR A 187 11.22 -1.60 -3.73
N ALA A 188 11.91 -2.73 -3.64
CA ALA A 188 12.31 -3.62 -4.76
C ALA A 188 11.13 -4.39 -5.37
N THR A 189 10.06 -3.66 -5.75
CA THR A 189 8.96 -4.21 -6.53
C THR A 189 9.42 -4.49 -7.96
N GLU A 190 8.79 -5.44 -8.65
CA GLU A 190 9.06 -5.75 -10.06
C GLU A 190 9.12 -4.48 -10.93
N ARG A 191 8.18 -3.55 -10.72
CA ARG A 191 8.13 -2.26 -11.44
C ARG A 191 9.41 -1.43 -11.21
N LEU A 192 9.85 -1.30 -9.95
CA LEU A 192 11.04 -0.50 -9.65
C LEU A 192 12.32 -1.20 -10.09
N VAL A 193 12.40 -2.51 -9.94
CA VAL A 193 13.55 -3.31 -10.42
C VAL A 193 13.70 -3.17 -11.94
N ASN A 194 12.58 -3.25 -12.70
CA ASN A 194 12.62 -3.05 -14.15
C ASN A 194 13.11 -1.64 -14.52
N LEU A 195 12.63 -0.60 -13.81
CA LEU A 195 13.12 0.76 -13.99
C LEU A 195 14.62 0.89 -13.67
N MET A 196 15.10 0.22 -12.62
CA MET A 196 16.54 0.22 -12.29
C MET A 196 17.36 -0.50 -13.34
N ARG A 197 16.87 -1.61 -13.91
CA ARG A 197 17.51 -2.31 -15.03
C ARG A 197 17.63 -1.42 -16.27
N GLU A 198 16.55 -0.71 -16.63
CA GLU A 198 16.58 0.26 -17.73
C GLU A 198 17.59 1.38 -17.48
N ASN A 199 17.64 1.90 -16.25
CA ASN A 199 18.60 2.93 -15.88
C ASN A 199 20.05 2.43 -15.87
N ALA A 200 20.29 1.18 -15.47
CA ALA A 200 21.60 0.54 -15.58
C ALA A 200 22.06 0.47 -17.04
N ALA A 201 21.19 -0.01 -17.94
CA ALA A 201 21.47 -0.06 -19.36
C ALA A 201 21.81 1.33 -19.96
N LYS A 202 21.04 2.38 -19.60
CA LYS A 202 21.30 3.76 -20.02
C LYS A 202 22.65 4.30 -19.54
N LYS A 203 23.20 3.76 -18.45
CA LYS A 203 24.53 4.09 -17.91
C LYS A 203 25.64 3.18 -18.43
N GLY A 204 25.33 2.26 -19.36
CA GLY A 204 26.31 1.33 -19.95
C GLY A 204 26.69 0.16 -19.04
N LEU A 205 25.87 -0.10 -17.99
CA LEU A 205 26.00 -1.28 -17.12
C LEU A 205 25.16 -2.44 -17.66
N ASP A 206 25.49 -3.67 -17.27
CA ASP A 206 24.57 -4.80 -17.47
C ASP A 206 23.26 -4.52 -16.72
N PRO A 207 22.07 -4.71 -17.35
CA PRO A 207 20.79 -4.55 -16.66
C PRO A 207 20.67 -5.35 -15.36
N ASP A 208 21.29 -6.52 -15.27
CA ASP A 208 21.25 -7.34 -14.07
C ASP A 208 22.17 -6.81 -12.95
N ASP A 209 23.08 -5.91 -13.26
CA ASP A 209 23.93 -5.18 -12.32
C ASP A 209 23.26 -3.93 -11.72
N TRP A 210 21.96 -3.76 -11.90
CA TRP A 210 21.19 -2.60 -11.42
C TRP A 210 21.39 -2.29 -9.94
N ARG A 211 21.76 -3.30 -9.13
CA ARG A 211 22.04 -3.11 -7.69
C ARG A 211 23.20 -2.16 -7.42
N GLN A 212 24.12 -1.99 -8.35
CA GLN A 212 25.19 -0.97 -8.25
C GLN A 212 24.62 0.46 -8.17
N LEU A 213 23.42 0.71 -8.74
CA LEU A 213 22.75 2.01 -8.64
C LEU A 213 22.15 2.29 -7.25
N THR A 214 22.08 1.29 -6.39
CA THR A 214 21.50 1.42 -5.04
C THR A 214 22.55 1.63 -3.94
N ALA A 215 23.83 1.72 -4.29
CA ALA A 215 24.94 1.86 -3.31
C ALA A 215 24.79 3.07 -2.37
N THR A 216 24.14 4.16 -2.84
CA THR A 216 23.88 5.36 -2.05
C THR A 216 22.57 5.29 -1.25
N MET A 217 21.76 4.25 -1.46
CA MET A 217 20.54 4.03 -0.70
C MET A 217 20.86 3.59 0.74
N PRO A 218 19.91 3.75 1.69
CA PRO A 218 20.08 3.20 3.02
C PRO A 218 20.43 1.70 2.96
N PHE A 219 21.34 1.29 3.82
CA PHE A 219 21.85 -0.10 3.84
C PHE A 219 22.42 -0.61 2.50
N GLY A 220 22.72 0.28 1.54
CA GLY A 220 23.22 -0.06 0.21
C GLY A 220 22.22 -0.81 -0.68
N ARG A 221 20.93 -0.79 -0.37
CA ARG A 221 19.89 -1.54 -1.09
C ARG A 221 18.53 -0.83 -1.09
N LEU A 222 17.63 -1.32 -1.91
CA LEU A 222 16.20 -1.03 -1.79
C LEU A 222 15.61 -1.82 -0.60
N ALA A 223 14.48 -1.35 -0.06
CA ALA A 223 13.69 -2.17 0.85
C ALA A 223 13.07 -3.35 0.11
N GLU A 224 12.93 -4.51 0.75
CA GLU A 224 12.18 -5.61 0.19
C GLU A 224 10.67 -5.43 0.46
N PRO A 225 9.77 -5.85 -0.45
CA PRO A 225 8.32 -5.77 -0.24
C PRO A 225 7.86 -6.44 1.06
N GLU A 226 8.55 -7.50 1.48
CA GLU A 226 8.29 -8.25 2.70
C GLU A 226 8.51 -7.41 3.96
N GLU A 227 9.50 -6.50 3.96
CA GLU A 227 9.75 -5.59 5.09
C GLU A 227 8.57 -4.62 5.30
N VAL A 228 7.95 -4.16 4.20
CA VAL A 228 6.73 -3.35 4.25
C VAL A 228 5.53 -4.18 4.73
N ALA A 229 5.44 -5.43 4.27
CA ALA A 229 4.38 -6.35 4.65
C ALA A 229 4.43 -6.69 6.16
N ASP A 230 5.62 -6.89 6.71
CA ASP A 230 5.85 -7.14 8.14
C ASP A 230 5.34 -5.98 9.00
N LEU A 231 5.66 -4.74 8.60
CA LEU A 231 5.14 -3.54 9.25
C LEU A 231 3.61 -3.47 9.16
N CYS A 232 3.03 -3.76 7.99
CA CYS A 232 1.57 -3.77 7.82
C CYS A 232 0.90 -4.82 8.73
N ALA A 233 1.46 -6.02 8.84
CA ALA A 233 0.94 -7.07 9.72
C ALA A 233 1.01 -6.65 11.20
N PHE A 234 2.13 -6.07 11.64
CA PHE A 234 2.25 -5.52 13.00
C PHE A 234 1.20 -4.43 13.26
N LEU A 235 1.06 -3.45 12.36
CA LEU A 235 0.12 -2.34 12.53
C LEU A 235 -1.35 -2.80 12.49
N ALA A 236 -1.67 -3.84 11.72
CA ALA A 236 -3.00 -4.43 11.70
C ALA A 236 -3.34 -5.18 12.99
N SER A 237 -2.34 -5.66 13.70
CA SER A 237 -2.45 -6.58 14.83
C SER A 237 -2.92 -5.92 16.14
N ASN A 238 -3.33 -6.75 17.10
CA ASN A 238 -3.64 -6.32 18.46
C ASN A 238 -2.39 -5.82 19.21
N ARG A 239 -1.18 -6.10 18.71
CA ARG A 239 0.07 -5.55 19.29
C ARG A 239 0.22 -4.06 19.07
N ALA A 240 -0.47 -3.52 18.06
CA ALA A 240 -0.55 -2.09 17.75
C ALA A 240 -1.87 -1.44 18.23
N ALA A 241 -2.56 -2.03 19.21
CA ALA A 241 -3.92 -1.63 19.62
C ALA A 241 -4.05 -0.16 20.05
N TYR A 242 -2.96 0.46 20.52
CA TYR A 242 -2.98 1.86 20.96
C TYR A 242 -2.38 2.83 19.91
N ILE A 243 -2.22 2.37 18.65
CA ILE A 243 -1.69 3.18 17.56
C ILE A 243 -2.84 3.48 16.58
N SER A 244 -3.18 4.75 16.40
CA SER A 244 -4.13 5.27 15.40
C SER A 244 -3.77 6.71 15.04
N GLY A 245 -4.20 7.19 13.87
CA GLY A 245 -3.99 8.57 13.44
C GLY A 245 -2.54 8.93 13.11
N THR A 246 -1.69 7.95 12.85
CA THR A 246 -0.28 8.16 12.50
C THR A 246 0.06 7.54 11.14
N VAL A 247 1.16 8.01 10.58
CA VAL A 247 1.78 7.44 9.38
C VAL A 247 3.19 7.01 9.75
N VAL A 248 3.50 5.73 9.59
CA VAL A 248 4.80 5.16 9.93
C VAL A 248 5.65 5.08 8.66
N THR A 249 6.81 5.69 8.70
CA THR A 249 7.77 5.68 7.59
C THR A 249 8.71 4.49 7.68
N ILE A 250 8.87 3.77 6.57
CA ILE A 250 9.79 2.65 6.40
C ILE A 250 10.64 2.87 5.15
N ASP A 251 11.72 3.62 5.32
CA ASP A 251 12.59 4.09 4.23
C ASP A 251 14.10 3.93 4.52
N GLY A 252 14.44 3.22 5.60
CA GLY A 252 15.83 3.06 6.05
C GLY A 252 16.48 4.35 6.56
N GLY A 253 15.68 5.39 6.85
CA GLY A 253 16.17 6.71 7.26
C GLY A 253 16.48 7.64 6.08
N LEU A 254 16.05 7.30 4.86
CA LEU A 254 16.32 8.10 3.66
C LEU A 254 15.78 9.54 3.79
N SER A 255 14.55 9.70 4.25
CA SER A 255 13.90 11.01 4.40
C SER A 255 14.49 11.85 5.55
N ALA A 256 15.12 11.20 6.52
CA ALA A 256 15.76 11.87 7.66
C ALA A 256 17.22 12.30 7.39
N ARG A 257 17.77 12.02 6.20
CA ARG A 257 19.13 12.47 5.83
C ARG A 257 19.14 13.99 5.70
N GLY A 258 19.79 14.66 6.64
CA GLY A 258 20.03 16.10 6.56
C GLY A 258 21.02 16.44 5.45
N HIS A 259 20.77 17.53 4.71
CA HIS A 259 21.67 18.06 3.67
C HIS A 259 22.53 19.22 4.18
N LEU A 260 22.41 19.59 5.46
CA LEU A 260 23.06 20.79 5.99
C LEU A 260 24.60 20.68 6.12
N PHE A 261 25.14 19.45 6.06
CA PHE A 261 26.58 19.19 6.25
C PHE A 261 27.13 18.10 5.31
N SER A 262 26.46 17.81 4.19
CA SER A 262 26.93 16.86 3.17
C SER A 262 27.64 17.56 2.03
#